data_a346db436802a1ab0a687eddcf96e541
#
_entry.id   a346db436802a1ab0a687eddcf96e541
#
_cell.length_a   1.000
_cell.length_b   1.000
_cell.length_c   1.000
_cell.angle_alpha   90.00
_cell.angle_beta   90.00
_cell.angle_gamma   90.00
#
_symmetry.space_group_name_H-M   'P 1'
#
loop_
_entity.id
_entity.type
_entity.pdbx_description
1 polymer ?
#
loop_
_entity_poly.entity_id
_entity_poly.type
_entity_poly.pdbx_seq_one_letter_code
_entity_poly.pdbx_strand_id
1 'polypeptide(L)'
;YGLVGSEMCIRDSPKLLQQAYLHGWKPIAMAEFWWGDSPKTEIRHHGHYYPACKGKCEPILQHMLQGLQVEENPMLKRMQVPSQNLEIVYEDPWLSVINKPAGMLSVPGKEDAVSVYSLMREQYPEADGPLTVHRLDMATSGLMLIAKTKRVHQNLQAQFKNRLVRKRYVALLEGIVPKDKGTVDLPLCLNPLDRPRQMVHTDCLLYTSPSPRD
;
A
#
# COMPACT_ATOMS: atom_id res chain seq x y z
N TYR A 1 -4.11 -34.82 10.91
CA TYR A 1 -2.75 -34.84 10.36
C TYR A 1 -2.32 -33.41 10.08
N GLY A 2 -1.55 -32.85 11.01
CA GLY A 2 -0.91 -31.55 10.80
C GLY A 2 0.27 -31.68 9.86
N LEU A 3 0.19 -31.11 8.69
CA LEU A 3 1.34 -30.94 7.81
C LEU A 3 2.16 -29.75 8.31
N VAL A 4 3.20 -30.06 9.04
CA VAL A 4 4.27 -29.12 9.39
C VAL A 4 5.32 -29.22 8.30
N GLY A 5 5.54 -28.14 7.53
CA GLY A 5 6.63 -28.09 6.58
C GLY A 5 6.39 -27.13 5.42
N SER A 6 7.42 -26.80 4.72
CA SER A 6 7.58 -25.88 3.59
C SER A 6 6.60 -26.04 2.41
N GLU A 7 5.65 -26.93 2.51
CA GLU A 7 4.63 -27.21 1.49
C GLU A 7 3.38 -26.33 1.59
N MET A 8 3.37 -25.39 2.52
CA MET A 8 2.22 -24.51 2.81
C MET A 8 1.89 -23.51 1.70
N CYS A 9 2.35 -23.71 0.53
CA CYS A 9 2.07 -22.78 -0.55
C CYS A 9 1.16 -23.23 -1.65
N ILE A 10 0.54 -24.40 -1.64
CA ILE A 10 -0.49 -24.78 -2.62
C ILE A 10 -1.62 -25.42 -1.90
N ARG A 11 -2.54 -25.10 -1.73
CA ARG A 11 -3.42 -24.62 -1.24
C ARG A 11 -4.69 -25.27 -1.29
N ASP A 12 -5.11 -25.27 -0.15
CA ASP A 12 -6.28 -25.99 0.21
C ASP A 12 -7.47 -25.51 -0.60
N SER A 13 -7.54 -24.23 -0.93
CA SER A 13 -8.62 -23.68 -1.76
C SER A 13 -8.70 -24.27 -3.17
N PRO A 14 -7.65 -24.35 -3.99
CA PRO A 14 -7.69 -25.07 -5.26
C PRO A 14 -8.03 -26.54 -5.11
N LYS A 15 -7.51 -27.21 -4.07
CA LYS A 15 -7.81 -28.62 -3.81
C LYS A 15 -9.28 -28.84 -3.43
N LEU A 16 -9.84 -27.97 -2.59
CA LEU A 16 -11.25 -28.03 -2.19
C LEU A 16 -12.17 -27.80 -3.38
N LEU A 17 -11.88 -26.82 -4.24
CA LEU A 17 -12.62 -26.57 -5.47
C LEU A 17 -12.51 -27.78 -6.45
N GLN A 18 -11.32 -28.35 -6.59
CA GLN A 18 -11.12 -29.55 -7.41
C GLN A 18 -11.98 -30.71 -6.91
N GLN A 19 -12.02 -30.95 -5.60
CA GLN A 19 -12.87 -31.98 -5.01
C GLN A 19 -14.35 -31.69 -5.25
N ALA A 20 -14.79 -30.47 -5.07
CA ALA A 20 -16.17 -30.09 -5.33
C ALA A 20 -16.56 -30.38 -6.79
N TYR A 21 -15.71 -30.04 -7.75
CA TYR A 21 -15.99 -30.31 -9.17
C TYR A 21 -15.97 -31.81 -9.52
N LEU A 22 -15.04 -32.57 -8.97
CA LEU A 22 -15.00 -34.03 -9.17
C LEU A 22 -16.27 -34.74 -8.65
N HIS A 23 -16.89 -34.20 -7.60
CA HIS A 23 -18.12 -34.74 -7.04
C HIS A 23 -19.40 -34.07 -7.59
N GLY A 24 -19.27 -33.15 -8.53
CA GLY A 24 -20.41 -32.41 -9.08
C GLY A 24 -21.07 -31.45 -8.07
N TRP A 25 -20.36 -31.07 -7.01
CA TRP A 25 -20.86 -30.13 -6.02
C TRP A 25 -20.72 -28.70 -6.49
N LYS A 26 -21.73 -27.88 -6.18
CA LYS A 26 -21.70 -26.44 -6.45
C LYS A 26 -21.14 -25.69 -5.25
N PRO A 27 -19.95 -25.06 -5.37
CA PRO A 27 -19.41 -24.22 -4.30
C PRO A 27 -20.33 -23.03 -4.01
N ILE A 28 -20.64 -22.77 -2.75
CA ILE A 28 -21.49 -21.66 -2.33
C ILE A 28 -20.66 -20.50 -1.79
N ALA A 29 -19.69 -20.81 -0.92
CA ALA A 29 -18.78 -19.83 -0.33
C ALA A 29 -17.47 -20.50 0.05
N MET A 30 -16.38 -19.73 0.03
CA MET A 30 -15.06 -20.18 0.45
C MET A 30 -14.30 -19.02 1.06
N ALA A 31 -13.58 -19.29 2.15
CA ALA A 31 -12.69 -18.32 2.77
C ALA A 31 -11.45 -19.00 3.33
N GLU A 32 -10.32 -18.34 3.28
CA GLU A 32 -9.07 -18.79 3.88
C GLU A 32 -8.76 -17.99 5.14
N PHE A 33 -8.41 -18.66 6.22
CA PHE A 33 -7.94 -18.03 7.44
C PHE A 33 -6.70 -18.74 7.98
N TRP A 34 -5.88 -17.99 8.71
CA TRP A 34 -4.67 -18.54 9.30
C TRP A 34 -4.98 -19.30 10.58
N TRP A 35 -4.43 -20.51 10.71
CA TRP A 35 -4.55 -21.34 11.89
C TRP A 35 -3.17 -21.67 12.43
N GLY A 36 -2.88 -21.23 13.66
CA GLY A 36 -1.61 -21.49 14.36
C GLY A 36 -0.78 -20.23 14.60
N ASP A 37 0.48 -20.44 14.93
CA ASP A 37 1.45 -19.36 15.17
C ASP A 37 1.87 -18.66 13.88
N SER A 38 2.30 -17.41 14.01
CA SER A 38 2.79 -16.63 12.87
C SER A 38 4.05 -17.25 12.26
N PRO A 39 4.12 -17.44 10.95
CA PRO A 39 5.33 -17.94 10.31
C PRO A 39 6.48 -16.90 10.41
N LYS A 40 7.73 -17.38 10.38
CA LYS A 40 8.92 -16.52 10.52
C LYS A 40 9.09 -15.50 9.37
N THR A 41 8.51 -15.79 8.21
CA THR A 41 8.66 -14.98 6.98
C THR A 41 7.60 -13.92 6.81
N GLU A 42 6.47 -14.05 7.49
CA GLU A 42 5.31 -13.18 7.32
C GLU A 42 4.48 -13.21 8.61
N ILE A 43 4.00 -12.06 9.05
CA ILE A 43 3.17 -11.99 10.24
C ILE A 43 1.73 -12.30 9.90
N ARG A 44 1.19 -13.38 10.51
CA ARG A 44 -0.21 -13.79 10.38
C ARG A 44 -0.80 -14.06 11.75
N HIS A 45 -2.00 -13.57 11.96
CA HIS A 45 -2.72 -13.76 13.20
C HIS A 45 -3.68 -14.94 13.10
N HIS A 46 -3.68 -15.78 14.13
CA HIS A 46 -4.61 -16.91 14.25
C HIS A 46 -6.06 -16.47 14.08
N GLY A 47 -6.83 -17.19 13.27
CA GLY A 47 -8.24 -16.90 13.00
C GLY A 47 -8.53 -15.72 12.09
N HIS A 48 -7.52 -14.98 11.63
CA HIS A 48 -7.73 -13.88 10.68
C HIS A 48 -7.77 -14.38 9.23
N TYR A 49 -8.61 -13.74 8.42
CA TYR A 49 -8.73 -14.05 6.99
C TYR A 49 -7.58 -13.43 6.20
N TYR A 50 -7.07 -14.21 5.25
CA TYR A 50 -6.01 -13.79 4.35
C TYR A 50 -6.36 -14.13 2.90
N PRO A 51 -6.03 -13.27 1.93
CA PRO A 51 -6.23 -13.59 0.52
C PRO A 51 -5.29 -14.71 0.08
N ALA A 52 -5.68 -15.44 -0.94
CA ALA A 52 -4.82 -16.41 -1.60
C ALA A 52 -3.50 -15.77 -2.07
N CYS A 53 -2.42 -16.55 -2.09
CA CYS A 53 -1.13 -16.02 -2.52
C CYS A 53 -1.16 -15.67 -4.01
N LYS A 54 -0.74 -14.43 -4.33
CA LYS A 54 -0.80 -13.88 -5.68
C LYS A 54 0.07 -14.63 -6.71
N GLY A 55 1.19 -15.21 -6.27
CA GLY A 55 2.15 -15.81 -7.20
C GLY A 55 1.77 -17.19 -7.71
N LYS A 56 1.00 -17.99 -6.96
CA LYS A 56 0.70 -19.38 -7.30
C LYS A 56 -0.79 -19.71 -7.26
N CYS A 57 -1.46 -19.34 -6.16
CA CYS A 57 -2.85 -19.76 -5.95
C CYS A 57 -3.85 -18.89 -6.69
N GLU A 58 -3.62 -17.59 -6.76
CA GLU A 58 -4.54 -16.65 -7.40
C GLU A 58 -4.78 -16.97 -8.88
N PRO A 59 -3.75 -17.23 -9.73
CA PRO A 59 -3.97 -17.59 -11.13
C PRO A 59 -4.75 -18.90 -11.29
N ILE A 60 -4.49 -19.90 -10.42
CA ILE A 60 -5.22 -21.16 -10.42
C ILE A 60 -6.68 -20.94 -10.04
N LEU A 61 -6.92 -20.17 -8.97
CA LEU A 61 -8.26 -19.85 -8.51
C LEU A 61 -9.04 -19.05 -9.55
N GLN A 62 -8.42 -18.06 -10.19
CA GLN A 62 -9.04 -17.30 -11.28
C GLN A 62 -9.52 -18.22 -12.41
N HIS A 63 -8.72 -19.22 -12.78
CA HIS A 63 -9.14 -20.20 -13.76
C HIS A 63 -10.29 -21.10 -13.26
N MET A 64 -10.17 -21.61 -12.02
CA MET A 64 -11.16 -22.52 -11.45
C MET A 64 -12.50 -21.86 -11.12
N LEU A 65 -12.54 -20.56 -10.93
CA LEU A 65 -13.74 -19.79 -10.62
C LEU A 65 -14.50 -19.31 -11.87
N GLN A 66 -13.97 -19.59 -13.06
CA GLN A 66 -14.65 -19.24 -14.32
C GLN A 66 -16.03 -19.93 -14.42
N GLY A 67 -17.05 -19.14 -14.70
CA GLY A 67 -18.44 -19.61 -14.79
C GLY A 67 -19.19 -19.69 -13.47
N LEU A 68 -18.54 -19.39 -12.35
CA LEU A 68 -19.23 -19.18 -11.07
C LEU A 68 -19.53 -17.69 -10.86
N GLN A 69 -20.63 -17.42 -10.17
CA GLN A 69 -20.89 -16.06 -9.66
C GLN A 69 -20.03 -15.85 -8.43
N VAL A 70 -18.94 -15.08 -8.58
CA VAL A 70 -18.06 -14.69 -7.49
C VAL A 70 -18.21 -13.21 -7.22
N GLU A 71 -18.16 -12.83 -5.95
CA GLU A 71 -18.09 -11.42 -5.55
C GLU A 71 -16.76 -10.82 -6.02
N GLU A 72 -16.84 -9.58 -6.49
CA GLU A 72 -15.62 -8.84 -6.81
C GLU A 72 -14.73 -8.68 -5.57
N ASN A 73 -13.45 -8.96 -5.72
CA ASN A 73 -12.50 -8.81 -4.63
C ASN A 73 -12.51 -7.35 -4.11
N PRO A 74 -12.93 -7.11 -2.85
CA PRO A 74 -13.03 -5.75 -2.31
C PRO A 74 -11.70 -5.00 -2.31
N MET A 75 -10.56 -5.73 -2.29
CA MET A 75 -9.24 -5.12 -2.38
C MET A 75 -8.95 -4.61 -3.81
N LEU A 76 -9.39 -5.30 -4.84
CA LEU A 76 -9.26 -4.82 -6.23
C LEU A 76 -10.14 -3.60 -6.48
N LYS A 77 -11.33 -3.55 -5.89
CA LYS A 77 -12.22 -2.38 -5.94
C LYS A 77 -11.58 -1.12 -5.34
N ARG A 78 -10.77 -1.27 -4.29
CA ARG A 78 -10.01 -0.18 -3.68
C ARG A 78 -8.82 0.28 -4.54
N MET A 79 -8.38 -0.51 -5.49
CA MET A 79 -7.27 -0.20 -6.40
C MET A 79 -7.71 0.44 -7.72
N GLN A 80 -9.01 0.57 -7.97
CA GLN A 80 -9.50 1.33 -9.12
C GLN A 80 -9.24 2.81 -8.87
N VAL A 81 -8.17 3.33 -9.46
CA VAL A 81 -7.86 4.76 -9.46
C VAL A 81 -8.92 5.47 -10.31
N PRO A 82 -9.70 6.41 -9.74
CA PRO A 82 -10.85 7.00 -10.43
C PRO A 82 -10.52 7.81 -11.68
N SER A 83 -9.27 8.25 -11.87
CA SER A 83 -8.84 8.92 -13.09
C SER A 83 -7.35 8.75 -13.33
N GLN A 84 -6.96 8.61 -14.61
CA GLN A 84 -5.56 8.63 -15.02
C GLN A 84 -4.98 10.06 -15.09
N ASN A 85 -5.84 11.08 -14.99
CA ASN A 85 -5.42 12.48 -15.04
C ASN A 85 -5.20 13.02 -13.63
N LEU A 86 -3.96 13.44 -13.36
CA LEU A 86 -3.62 14.17 -12.14
C LEU A 86 -3.93 15.65 -12.30
N GLU A 87 -4.62 16.22 -11.33
CA GLU A 87 -4.85 17.65 -11.25
C GLU A 87 -3.53 18.37 -10.94
N ILE A 88 -3.07 19.23 -11.86
CA ILE A 88 -1.93 20.11 -11.64
C ILE A 88 -2.46 21.40 -11.03
N VAL A 89 -2.13 21.64 -9.77
CA VAL A 89 -2.58 22.81 -9.00
C VAL A 89 -1.69 24.04 -9.29
N TYR A 90 -0.41 23.79 -9.54
CA TYR A 90 0.57 24.80 -9.86
C TYR A 90 1.66 24.22 -10.76
N GLU A 91 2.17 25.01 -11.67
CA GLU A 91 3.25 24.60 -12.56
C GLU A 91 4.13 25.80 -12.93
N ASP A 92 5.44 25.55 -12.92
CA ASP A 92 6.45 26.45 -13.49
C ASP A 92 7.53 25.64 -14.25
N PRO A 93 8.57 26.30 -14.84
CA PRO A 93 9.63 25.57 -15.55
C PRO A 93 10.44 24.59 -14.69
N TRP A 94 10.41 24.71 -13.37
CA TRP A 94 11.25 23.95 -12.45
C TRP A 94 10.52 22.88 -11.65
N LEU A 95 9.26 23.15 -11.32
CA LEU A 95 8.46 22.23 -10.50
C LEU A 95 6.97 22.26 -10.89
N SER A 96 6.26 21.22 -10.49
CA SER A 96 4.80 21.19 -10.48
C SER A 96 4.29 20.77 -9.12
N VAL A 97 3.11 21.28 -8.76
CA VAL A 97 2.35 20.84 -7.59
C VAL A 97 1.11 20.13 -8.10
N ILE A 98 0.96 18.89 -7.70
CA ILE A 98 -0.19 18.07 -8.12
C ILE A 98 -1.07 17.72 -6.92
N ASN A 99 -2.35 17.50 -7.16
CA ASN A 99 -3.28 16.96 -6.18
C ASN A 99 -3.41 15.44 -6.40
N LYS A 100 -2.74 14.66 -5.56
CA LYS A 100 -2.80 13.20 -5.63
C LYS A 100 -4.16 12.72 -5.14
N PRO A 101 -4.91 11.92 -5.90
CA PRO A 101 -6.14 11.29 -5.41
C PRO A 101 -5.82 10.18 -4.39
N ALA A 102 -6.77 9.90 -3.49
CA ALA A 102 -6.74 8.71 -2.65
C ALA A 102 -6.82 7.44 -3.52
N GLY A 103 -6.15 6.37 -3.10
CA GLY A 103 -6.10 5.11 -3.83
C GLY A 103 -4.95 5.01 -4.86
N MET A 104 -4.29 6.11 -5.22
CA MET A 104 -3.16 6.12 -6.14
C MET A 104 -1.82 5.99 -5.39
N LEU A 105 -0.89 5.22 -5.96
CA LEU A 105 0.48 5.15 -5.46
C LEU A 105 1.26 6.43 -5.79
N SER A 106 2.11 6.88 -4.87
CA SER A 106 3.03 8.00 -5.13
C SER A 106 4.20 7.59 -6.03
N VAL A 107 4.71 6.39 -5.85
CA VAL A 107 5.82 5.80 -6.63
C VAL A 107 5.48 4.34 -6.96
N PRO A 108 6.09 3.76 -8.01
CA PRO A 108 5.81 2.38 -8.39
C PRO A 108 6.02 1.41 -7.22
N GLY A 109 5.10 0.48 -7.07
CA GLY A 109 5.16 -0.63 -6.12
C GLY A 109 5.79 -1.87 -6.75
N LYS A 110 5.56 -3.03 -6.14
CA LYS A 110 5.97 -4.34 -6.68
C LYS A 110 5.09 -4.82 -7.84
N GLU A 111 3.94 -4.21 -8.02
CA GLU A 111 2.97 -4.50 -9.08
C GLU A 111 2.98 -3.33 -10.08
N ASP A 112 2.65 -3.58 -11.32
CA ASP A 112 2.58 -2.59 -12.41
C ASP A 112 1.37 -1.63 -12.26
N ALA A 113 1.14 -1.15 -11.05
CA ALA A 113 0.07 -0.21 -10.78
C ALA A 113 0.49 1.22 -11.14
N VAL A 114 -0.45 1.95 -11.74
CA VAL A 114 -0.28 3.35 -12.08
C VAL A 114 0.07 4.15 -10.82
N SER A 115 1.07 5.00 -10.92
CA SER A 115 1.55 5.84 -9.82
C SER A 115 1.71 7.29 -10.27
N VAL A 116 1.75 8.22 -9.30
CA VAL A 116 2.09 9.62 -9.59
C VAL A 116 3.39 9.70 -10.38
N TYR A 117 4.41 8.96 -9.95
CA TYR A 117 5.71 8.94 -10.65
C TYR A 117 5.58 8.53 -12.11
N SER A 118 4.85 7.44 -12.42
CA SER A 118 4.71 6.96 -13.79
C SER A 118 3.98 7.98 -14.69
N LEU A 119 2.89 8.58 -14.19
CA LEU A 119 2.16 9.61 -14.92
C LEU A 119 3.00 10.88 -15.13
N MET A 120 3.72 11.32 -14.10
CA MET A 120 4.56 12.51 -14.21
C MET A 120 5.81 12.28 -15.09
N ARG A 121 6.30 11.05 -15.16
CA ARG A 121 7.39 10.70 -16.08
C ARG A 121 6.92 10.74 -17.54
N GLU A 122 5.69 10.33 -17.80
CA GLU A 122 5.07 10.44 -19.11
C GLU A 122 4.78 11.91 -19.49
N GLN A 123 4.30 12.70 -18.51
CA GLN A 123 4.01 14.13 -18.67
C GLN A 123 5.28 14.96 -18.91
N TYR A 124 6.40 14.62 -18.25
CA TYR A 124 7.68 15.34 -18.30
C TYR A 124 8.82 14.41 -18.73
N PRO A 125 8.85 13.96 -19.99
CA PRO A 125 9.89 13.04 -20.47
C PRO A 125 11.30 13.64 -20.40
N GLU A 126 11.43 14.98 -20.56
CA GLU A 126 12.70 15.71 -20.52
C GLU A 126 13.23 15.96 -19.10
N ALA A 127 12.50 15.57 -18.05
CA ALA A 127 12.96 15.76 -16.68
C ALA A 127 14.19 14.90 -16.39
N ASP A 128 15.26 15.53 -15.92
CA ASP A 128 16.57 14.89 -15.70
C ASP A 128 16.74 14.30 -14.28
N GLY A 129 15.70 14.36 -13.44
CA GLY A 129 15.72 13.94 -12.05
C GLY A 129 14.65 12.88 -11.69
N PRO A 130 14.63 12.48 -10.43
CA PRO A 130 13.68 11.47 -9.91
C PRO A 130 12.23 11.96 -9.80
N LEU A 131 11.89 13.18 -10.24
CA LEU A 131 10.56 13.79 -10.20
C LEU A 131 9.97 13.94 -8.80
N THR A 132 9.64 12.83 -8.12
CA THR A 132 8.98 12.84 -6.81
C THR A 132 9.96 13.20 -5.69
N VAL A 133 9.68 14.27 -4.98
CA VAL A 133 10.52 14.80 -3.88
C VAL A 133 10.17 14.14 -2.55
N HIS A 134 8.89 13.85 -2.36
CA HIS A 134 8.32 13.18 -1.18
C HIS A 134 7.18 12.25 -1.61
N ARG A 135 6.58 11.57 -0.67
CA ARG A 135 5.49 10.65 -0.97
C ARG A 135 4.35 10.80 0.02
N LEU A 136 3.14 10.58 -0.46
CA LEU A 136 1.95 10.33 0.34
C LEU A 136 1.62 8.84 0.27
N ASP A 137 1.03 8.32 1.33
CA ASP A 137 0.54 6.95 1.31
C ASP A 137 -0.61 6.78 0.30
N MET A 138 -0.84 5.56 -0.15
CA MET A 138 -1.84 5.26 -1.18
C MET A 138 -3.22 5.81 -0.82
N ALA A 139 -3.66 5.62 0.42
CA ALA A 139 -4.95 6.08 0.89
C ALA A 139 -5.04 7.60 1.16
N THR A 140 -3.89 8.29 1.24
CA THR A 140 -3.84 9.73 1.51
C THR A 140 -3.95 10.51 0.20
N SER A 141 -4.87 11.46 0.15
CA SER A 141 -4.98 12.46 -0.93
C SER A 141 -4.26 13.75 -0.55
N GLY A 142 -3.98 14.59 -1.55
CA GLY A 142 -3.46 15.93 -1.32
C GLY A 142 -2.23 16.28 -2.14
N LEU A 143 -1.59 17.39 -1.78
CA LEU A 143 -0.54 18.03 -2.57
C LEU A 143 0.77 17.25 -2.55
N MET A 144 1.33 17.04 -3.73
CA MET A 144 2.67 16.50 -3.93
C MET A 144 3.50 17.42 -4.83
N LEU A 145 4.79 17.53 -4.51
CA LEU A 145 5.77 18.29 -5.27
C LEU A 145 6.48 17.38 -6.27
N ILE A 146 6.54 17.84 -7.51
CA ILE A 146 7.22 17.19 -8.63
C ILE A 146 8.33 18.11 -9.10
N ALA A 147 9.57 17.68 -9.00
CA ALA A 147 10.73 18.45 -9.46
C ALA A 147 11.08 18.07 -10.88
N LYS A 148 11.10 19.03 -11.81
CA LYS A 148 11.42 18.79 -13.22
C LYS A 148 12.91 18.65 -13.48
N THR A 149 13.76 19.15 -12.57
CA THR A 149 15.22 19.06 -12.69
C THR A 149 15.86 18.44 -11.46
N LYS A 150 17.00 17.78 -11.67
CA LYS A 150 17.78 17.17 -10.58
C LYS A 150 18.20 18.20 -9.51
N ARG A 151 18.56 19.42 -9.93
CA ARG A 151 18.94 20.50 -9.01
C ARG A 151 17.79 20.90 -8.09
N VAL A 152 16.59 21.08 -8.65
CA VAL A 152 15.39 21.42 -7.88
C VAL A 152 15.00 20.27 -6.95
N HIS A 153 15.08 19.03 -7.44
CA HIS A 153 14.82 17.85 -6.61
C HIS A 153 15.72 17.82 -5.38
N GLN A 154 17.03 18.00 -5.54
CA GLN A 154 18.00 18.02 -4.44
C GLN A 154 17.72 19.15 -3.43
N ASN A 155 17.40 20.34 -3.92
CA ASN A 155 17.05 21.48 -3.06
C ASN A 155 15.80 21.21 -2.23
N LEU A 156 14.73 20.73 -2.87
CA LEU A 156 13.49 20.42 -2.19
C LEU A 156 13.68 19.27 -1.19
N GLN A 157 14.42 18.22 -1.55
CA GLN A 157 14.75 17.15 -0.60
C GLN A 157 15.51 17.67 0.63
N ALA A 158 16.45 18.60 0.46
CA ALA A 158 17.15 19.23 1.58
C ALA A 158 16.18 20.00 2.49
N GLN A 159 15.19 20.70 1.93
CA GLN A 159 14.15 21.38 2.71
C GLN A 159 13.29 20.39 3.51
N PHE A 160 12.87 19.26 2.91
CA PHE A 160 12.14 18.22 3.63
C PHE A 160 13.00 17.59 4.74
N LYS A 161 14.25 17.24 4.43
CA LYS A 161 15.21 16.66 5.41
C LYS A 161 15.44 17.58 6.61
N ASN A 162 15.55 18.87 6.36
CA ASN A 162 15.77 19.89 7.42
C ASN A 162 14.47 20.37 8.06
N ARG A 163 13.32 19.75 7.75
CA ARG A 163 11.99 20.10 8.28
C ARG A 163 11.59 21.56 8.06
N LEU A 164 12.05 22.17 6.98
CA LEU A 164 11.70 23.55 6.61
C LEU A 164 10.31 23.63 5.94
N VAL A 165 9.84 22.54 5.38
CA VAL A 165 8.52 22.46 4.75
C VAL A 165 7.46 22.28 5.85
N ARG A 166 6.52 23.23 5.93
CA ARG A 166 5.37 23.12 6.84
C ARG A 166 4.26 22.33 6.17
N LYS A 167 3.88 21.22 6.78
CA LYS A 167 2.82 20.33 6.28
C LYS A 167 1.56 20.47 7.14
N ARG A 168 0.40 20.49 6.48
CA ARG A 168 -0.91 20.47 7.15
C ARG A 168 -1.75 19.34 6.59
N TYR A 169 -2.29 18.53 7.47
CA TYR A 169 -3.18 17.42 7.13
C TYR A 169 -4.51 17.56 7.84
N VAL A 170 -5.55 16.99 7.22
CA VAL A 170 -6.87 16.81 7.82
C VAL A 170 -7.11 15.31 7.91
N ALA A 171 -7.53 14.85 9.08
CA ALA A 171 -7.89 13.46 9.30
C ALA A 171 -9.27 13.35 9.94
N LEU A 172 -10.06 12.38 9.49
CA LEU A 172 -11.28 11.98 10.17
C LEU A 172 -10.93 10.90 11.19
N LEU A 173 -11.23 11.14 12.44
CA LEU A 173 -10.92 10.23 13.55
C LEU A 173 -12.19 9.54 14.03
N GLU A 174 -12.02 8.33 14.54
CA GLU A 174 -13.06 7.63 15.27
C GLU A 174 -13.09 8.12 16.73
N GLY A 175 -14.28 8.48 17.23
CA GLY A 175 -14.46 8.99 18.58
C GLY A 175 -14.23 10.50 18.71
N ILE A 176 -14.20 10.97 19.97
CA ILE A 176 -14.07 12.40 20.32
C ILE A 176 -12.67 12.66 20.87
N VAL A 177 -11.98 13.60 20.26
CA VAL A 177 -10.67 14.07 20.77
C VAL A 177 -10.92 14.92 22.01
N PRO A 178 -10.33 14.60 23.17
CA PRO A 178 -10.66 15.29 24.44
C PRO A 178 -10.10 16.71 24.54
N LYS A 179 -9.18 17.10 23.66
CA LYS A 179 -8.56 18.45 23.64
C LYS A 179 -8.52 18.99 22.21
N ASP A 180 -8.87 20.25 22.04
CA ASP A 180 -8.87 20.93 20.73
C ASP A 180 -7.46 21.10 20.14
N LYS A 181 -6.44 21.13 20.99
CA LYS A 181 -5.03 21.30 20.59
C LYS A 181 -4.13 20.43 21.44
N GLY A 182 -3.09 19.91 20.85
CA GLY A 182 -2.07 19.12 21.53
C GLY A 182 -0.88 18.84 20.64
N THR A 183 0.19 18.35 21.23
CA THR A 183 1.38 17.88 20.52
C THR A 183 1.56 16.41 20.85
N VAL A 184 1.79 15.61 19.81
CA VAL A 184 2.19 14.21 19.94
C VAL A 184 3.64 14.13 19.48
N ASP A 185 4.54 13.95 20.45
CA ASP A 185 5.98 13.79 20.20
C ASP A 185 6.42 12.45 20.81
N LEU A 186 6.09 11.40 20.09
CA LEU A 186 6.34 10.02 20.51
C LEU A 186 7.19 9.32 19.46
N PRO A 187 8.19 8.51 19.87
CA PRO A 187 8.99 7.74 18.95
C PRO A 187 8.13 6.67 18.25
N LEU A 188 8.04 6.79 16.94
CA LEU A 188 7.28 5.85 16.09
C LEU A 188 8.22 4.89 15.38
N CYS A 189 7.86 3.63 15.36
CA CYS A 189 8.52 2.61 14.56
C CYS A 189 7.51 1.72 13.85
N LEU A 190 8.02 1.00 12.86
CA LEU A 190 7.22 -0.01 12.18
C LEU A 190 6.85 -1.12 13.17
N ASN A 191 5.55 -1.42 13.28
CA ASN A 191 5.10 -2.55 14.09
C ASN A 191 5.53 -3.87 13.42
N PRO A 192 6.44 -4.65 14.01
CA PRO A 192 6.90 -5.90 13.41
C PRO A 192 5.80 -6.97 13.40
N LEU A 193 4.81 -6.85 14.28
CA LEU A 193 3.70 -7.79 14.44
C LEU A 193 2.47 -7.44 13.59
N ASP A 194 2.41 -6.22 13.04
CA ASP A 194 1.25 -5.76 12.26
C ASP A 194 1.67 -4.73 11.21
N ARG A 195 2.42 -5.18 10.21
CA ARG A 195 2.81 -4.33 9.07
C ARG A 195 1.63 -4.05 8.15
N PRO A 196 1.49 -2.84 7.62
CA PRO A 196 2.42 -1.70 7.63
C PRO A 196 2.22 -0.70 8.78
N ARG A 197 1.46 -1.04 9.82
CA ARG A 197 1.15 -0.11 10.92
C ARG A 197 2.38 0.33 11.68
N GLN A 198 2.32 1.55 12.23
CA GLN A 198 3.32 2.09 13.12
C GLN A 198 2.90 1.86 14.57
N MET A 199 3.87 1.75 15.46
CA MET A 199 3.66 1.68 16.91
C MET A 199 4.57 2.66 17.64
N VAL A 200 4.18 3.04 18.84
CA VAL A 200 5.05 3.80 19.74
C VAL A 200 5.95 2.81 20.46
N HIS A 201 7.27 3.03 20.39
CA HIS A 201 8.24 2.20 21.10
C HIS A 201 9.48 3.02 21.49
N THR A 202 9.81 3.02 22.78
CA THR A 202 10.90 3.84 23.34
C THR A 202 12.29 3.44 22.85
N ASP A 203 12.50 2.16 22.52
CA ASP A 203 13.79 1.62 22.09
C ASP A 203 13.97 1.60 20.57
N CYS A 204 13.08 2.27 19.83
CA CYS A 204 13.13 2.31 18.36
C CYS A 204 14.28 3.13 17.76
N LEU A 205 15.15 3.69 18.58
CA LEU A 205 16.35 4.42 18.16
C LEU A 205 17.31 3.58 17.29
N LEU A 206 17.19 2.26 17.31
CA LEU A 206 18.01 1.34 16.49
C LEU A 206 17.54 1.22 15.03
N TYR A 207 16.37 1.75 14.66
CA TYR A 207 15.78 1.59 13.32
C TYR A 207 15.30 2.89 12.69
N THR A 208 15.62 4.03 13.27
CA THR A 208 15.39 5.33 12.65
C THR A 208 16.45 5.61 11.58
N SER A 209 16.41 4.87 10.49
CA SER A 209 16.77 5.49 9.23
C SER A 209 15.83 6.68 9.07
N PRO A 210 16.33 7.91 8.88
CA PRO A 210 15.46 9.04 8.56
C PRO A 210 14.71 8.67 7.30
N SER A 211 13.47 8.23 7.48
CA SER A 211 12.62 7.92 6.36
C SER A 211 12.32 9.26 5.67
N PRO A 212 12.54 9.39 4.36
CA PRO A 212 12.09 10.56 3.60
C PRO A 212 10.56 10.63 3.49
N ARG A 213 9.84 9.98 4.39
CA ARG A 213 8.38 9.91 4.40
C ARG A 213 7.70 11.03 5.17
N ASP A 214 8.47 11.95 5.74
CA ASP A 214 7.93 13.12 6.45
C ASP A 214 8.14 14.39 5.65
#